data_fa4cd2fe3dbb37bb8bc00768a56828b6
#
_entry.id   fa4cd2fe3dbb37bb8bc00768a56828b6
#
_cell.length_a   1.000
_cell.length_b   1.000
_cell.length_c   1.000
_cell.angle_alpha   90.00
_cell.angle_beta   90.00
_cell.angle_gamma   90.00
#
_symmetry.space_group_name_H-M   'P 1'
#
loop_
_entity.id
_entity.type
_entity.pdbx_description
1 polymer ?
#
loop_
_entity_poly.entity_id
_entity_poly.type
_entity_poly.pdbx_seq_one_letter_code
_entity_poly.pdbx_strand_id
1 'polypeptide(L)'
;MAVDAGVGAWDTFDEAIDLANGHGYGLSAAIYTKDATTAFRFRERCSAGMISINNSTSGAEAHLPFGGNGLSGNGSRQSGMWVLEQFTRWQSMNWDYAGTLQKAQMDNLGMLTDLTADPDYRL
;
A
#
# COMPACT_ATOMS: atom_id res chain seq x y z
N MET A 1 -4.39 10.06 -29.20
CA MET A 1 -3.12 9.43 -28.81
C MET A 1 -3.29 7.95 -29.12
N ALA A 2 -2.67 7.43 -30.17
CA ALA A 2 -2.72 6.01 -30.48
C ALA A 2 -1.81 5.28 -29.48
N VAL A 3 -2.38 4.35 -28.72
CA VAL A 3 -1.60 3.41 -27.92
C VAL A 3 -1.13 2.34 -28.89
N ASP A 4 0.15 2.32 -29.17
CA ASP A 4 0.76 1.24 -29.93
C ASP A 4 0.78 0.01 -29.01
N ALA A 5 -0.12 -0.93 -29.23
CA ALA A 5 -0.14 -2.20 -28.52
C ALA A 5 0.97 -3.09 -29.11
N GLY A 6 2.18 -2.93 -28.59
CA GLY A 6 3.29 -3.80 -28.96
C GLY A 6 3.00 -5.24 -28.53
N VAL A 7 3.04 -6.18 -29.47
CA VAL A 7 3.05 -7.61 -29.20
C VAL A 7 4.49 -8.08 -29.30
N GLY A 8 5.04 -8.56 -28.20
CA GLY A 8 6.39 -9.10 -28.13
C GLY A 8 6.37 -10.62 -27.90
N ALA A 9 7.29 -11.35 -28.52
CA ALA A 9 7.61 -12.72 -28.18
C ALA A 9 8.73 -12.75 -27.13
N TRP A 10 8.73 -13.75 -26.27
CA TRP A 10 9.73 -13.96 -25.23
C TRP A 10 10.04 -15.45 -25.11
N ASP A 11 11.27 -15.78 -24.79
CA ASP A 11 11.73 -17.17 -24.66
C ASP A 11 11.79 -17.63 -23.20
N THR A 12 11.95 -16.71 -22.26
CA THR A 12 12.06 -17.02 -20.83
C THR A 12 11.08 -16.21 -19.99
N PHE A 13 10.72 -16.76 -18.84
CA PHE A 13 9.87 -16.05 -17.88
C PHE A 13 10.51 -14.71 -17.42
N ASP A 14 11.83 -14.69 -17.24
CA ASP A 14 12.53 -13.49 -16.79
C ASP A 14 12.47 -12.38 -17.84
N GLU A 15 12.65 -12.72 -19.09
CA GLU A 15 12.49 -11.78 -20.22
C GLU A 15 11.06 -11.24 -20.29
N ALA A 16 10.05 -12.09 -20.11
CA ALA A 16 8.65 -11.64 -20.08
C ALA A 16 8.38 -10.62 -18.97
N ILE A 17 8.96 -10.82 -17.80
CA ILE A 17 8.85 -9.87 -16.67
C ILE A 17 9.57 -8.56 -16.97
N ASP A 18 10.76 -8.61 -17.54
CA ASP A 18 11.54 -7.43 -17.90
C ASP A 18 10.80 -6.57 -18.95
N LEU A 19 10.22 -7.21 -19.95
CA LEU A 19 9.37 -6.55 -20.96
C LEU A 19 8.11 -5.95 -20.33
N ALA A 20 7.44 -6.69 -19.43
CA ALA A 20 6.23 -6.21 -18.75
C ALA A 20 6.51 -4.99 -17.85
N ASN A 21 7.70 -4.90 -17.26
CA ASN A 21 8.09 -3.80 -16.37
C ASN A 21 8.79 -2.63 -17.11
N GLY A 22 9.24 -2.83 -18.34
CA GLY A 22 10.15 -1.92 -19.04
C GLY A 22 9.54 -0.59 -19.53
N HIS A 23 8.23 -0.42 -19.44
CA HIS A 23 7.54 0.77 -20.00
C HIS A 23 7.22 1.87 -18.98
N GLY A 24 7.58 1.70 -17.70
CA GLY A 24 7.36 2.70 -16.64
C GLY A 24 5.92 2.83 -16.12
N TYR A 25 4.94 2.18 -16.73
CA TYR A 25 3.56 2.10 -16.26
C TYR A 25 3.33 0.82 -15.46
N GLY A 26 2.30 0.80 -14.63
CA GLY A 26 2.02 -0.37 -13.79
C GLY A 26 0.62 -0.32 -13.19
N LEU A 27 -0.43 -0.19 -14.01
CA LEU A 27 -1.80 -0.22 -13.51
C LEU A 27 -2.25 -1.66 -13.26
N SER A 28 -2.31 -2.47 -14.32
CA SER A 28 -2.82 -3.83 -14.27
C SER A 28 -1.98 -4.75 -15.16
N ALA A 29 -1.72 -5.95 -14.69
CA ALA A 29 -1.05 -7.01 -15.43
C ALA A 29 -1.73 -8.36 -15.20
N ALA A 30 -1.68 -9.23 -16.20
CA ALA A 30 -2.28 -10.55 -16.12
C ALA A 30 -1.34 -11.63 -16.66
N ILE A 31 -1.44 -12.81 -16.08
CA ILE A 31 -0.78 -14.03 -16.57
C ILE A 31 -1.80 -15.18 -16.68
N TYR A 32 -1.63 -15.99 -17.71
CA TYR A 32 -2.38 -17.21 -17.89
C TYR A 32 -1.44 -18.41 -17.72
N THR A 33 -1.62 -19.17 -16.67
CA THR A 33 -0.78 -20.31 -16.33
C THR A 33 -1.54 -21.36 -15.53
N LYS A 34 -1.13 -22.63 -15.65
CA LYS A 34 -1.60 -23.72 -14.78
C LYS A 34 -0.64 -24.01 -13.63
N ASP A 35 0.56 -23.43 -13.67
CA ASP A 35 1.57 -23.62 -12.64
C ASP A 35 1.48 -22.53 -11.58
N ALA A 36 1.20 -22.93 -10.34
CA ALA A 36 1.08 -22.02 -9.21
C ALA A 36 2.40 -21.31 -8.90
N THR A 37 3.54 -21.97 -9.06
CA THR A 37 4.85 -21.36 -8.83
C THR A 37 5.09 -20.19 -9.78
N THR A 38 4.77 -20.37 -11.04
CA THR A 38 4.85 -19.29 -12.04
C THR A 38 3.90 -18.14 -11.72
N ALA A 39 2.68 -18.43 -11.27
CA ALA A 39 1.72 -17.41 -10.86
C ALA A 39 2.24 -16.55 -9.69
N PHE A 40 2.79 -17.16 -8.64
CA PHE A 40 3.36 -16.44 -7.50
C PHE A 40 4.62 -15.66 -7.88
N ARG A 41 5.51 -16.22 -8.69
CA ARG A 41 6.68 -15.49 -9.20
C ARG A 41 6.27 -14.27 -10.04
N PHE A 42 5.22 -14.40 -10.84
CA PHE A 42 4.68 -13.26 -11.59
C PHE A 42 4.18 -12.16 -10.65
N ARG A 43 3.39 -12.50 -9.63
CA ARG A 43 2.90 -11.56 -8.63
C ARG A 43 4.04 -10.82 -7.91
N GLU A 44 5.11 -11.53 -7.58
CA GLU A 44 6.24 -10.93 -6.85
C GLU A 44 7.08 -9.98 -7.70
N ARG A 45 7.22 -10.28 -8.99
CA ARG A 45 8.18 -9.59 -9.86
C ARG A 45 7.54 -8.56 -10.80
N CYS A 46 6.25 -8.69 -11.09
CA CYS A 46 5.56 -7.73 -11.94
C CYS A 46 5.23 -6.45 -11.17
N SER A 47 5.61 -5.31 -11.74
CA SER A 47 5.49 -3.98 -11.10
C SER A 47 4.10 -3.35 -11.26
N ALA A 48 3.04 -4.11 -11.48
CA ALA A 48 1.69 -3.58 -11.56
C ALA A 48 1.01 -3.51 -10.18
N GLY A 49 0.15 -2.53 -9.99
CA GLY A 49 -0.64 -2.37 -8.77
C GLY A 49 -1.77 -3.38 -8.63
N MET A 50 -2.24 -3.92 -9.77
CA MET A 50 -3.26 -4.97 -9.84
C MET A 50 -2.72 -6.14 -10.65
N ILE A 51 -2.77 -7.33 -10.07
CA ILE A 51 -2.30 -8.57 -10.68
C ILE A 51 -3.47 -9.52 -10.84
N SER A 52 -3.66 -10.02 -12.05
CA SER A 52 -4.67 -11.02 -12.39
C SER A 52 -4.02 -12.33 -12.81
N ILE A 53 -4.52 -13.43 -12.29
CA ILE A 53 -4.09 -14.78 -12.65
C ILE A 53 -5.27 -15.49 -13.34
N ASN A 54 -5.06 -15.95 -14.57
CA ASN A 54 -6.08 -16.59 -15.40
C ASN A 54 -7.35 -15.75 -15.58
N ASN A 55 -7.19 -14.43 -15.55
CA ASN A 55 -8.26 -13.47 -15.76
C ASN A 55 -7.72 -12.28 -16.57
N SER A 56 -8.63 -11.48 -17.10
CA SER A 56 -8.31 -10.27 -17.87
C SER A 56 -7.76 -9.15 -16.97
N THR A 57 -7.04 -8.20 -17.59
CA THR A 57 -6.70 -6.91 -16.97
C THR A 57 -7.87 -5.93 -16.94
N SER A 58 -8.98 -6.27 -17.59
CA SER A 58 -10.22 -5.48 -17.59
C SER A 58 -11.07 -5.84 -16.36
N GLY A 59 -11.56 -4.83 -15.70
CA GLY A 59 -12.37 -5.01 -14.50
C GLY A 59 -11.54 -4.91 -13.20
N ALA A 60 -12.17 -4.36 -12.19
CA ALA A 60 -11.62 -4.25 -10.85
C ALA A 60 -12.67 -4.71 -9.84
N GLU A 61 -12.24 -5.49 -8.88
CA GLU A 61 -13.10 -5.93 -7.79
C GLU A 61 -13.24 -4.81 -6.75
N ALA A 62 -14.47 -4.43 -6.43
CA ALA A 62 -14.76 -3.30 -5.55
C ALA A 62 -14.17 -3.45 -4.13
N HIS A 63 -13.90 -4.67 -3.69
CA HIS A 63 -13.34 -4.97 -2.37
C HIS A 63 -11.82 -5.04 -2.36
N LEU A 64 -11.15 -4.98 -3.52
CA LEU A 64 -9.70 -5.00 -3.64
C LEU A 64 -9.14 -3.59 -3.85
N PRO A 65 -7.90 -3.33 -3.41
CA PRO A 65 -7.26 -2.04 -3.61
C PRO A 65 -7.01 -1.78 -5.10
N PHE A 66 -7.52 -0.69 -5.61
CA PHE A 66 -7.35 -0.26 -6.98
C PHE A 66 -6.32 0.86 -7.07
N GLY A 67 -5.35 0.74 -7.95
CA GLY A 67 -4.38 1.80 -8.23
C GLY A 67 -3.12 1.27 -8.89
N GLY A 68 -2.40 2.15 -9.55
CA GLY A 68 -1.19 1.85 -10.31
C GLY A 68 0.09 2.24 -9.61
N ASN A 69 1.18 1.66 -10.10
CA ASN A 69 2.55 1.99 -9.76
C ASN A 69 3.19 2.80 -10.89
N GLY A 70 4.35 3.38 -10.66
CA GLY A 70 5.08 4.17 -11.64
C GLY A 70 4.25 5.32 -12.20
N LEU A 71 4.23 5.48 -13.51
CA LEU A 71 3.47 6.53 -14.21
C LEU A 71 1.94 6.31 -14.19
N SER A 72 1.46 5.17 -13.70
CA SER A 72 0.03 4.85 -13.61
C SER A 72 -0.63 5.29 -12.32
N GLY A 73 0.09 5.91 -11.38
CA GLY A 73 -0.49 6.38 -10.14
C GLY A 73 0.52 7.02 -9.20
N ASN A 74 0.03 7.52 -8.08
CA ASN A 74 0.84 8.15 -7.03
C ASN A 74 1.20 7.20 -5.87
N GLY A 75 0.94 5.89 -6.02
CA GLY A 75 1.16 4.88 -5.00
C GLY A 75 0.00 4.65 -4.05
N SER A 76 -1.00 5.54 -4.01
CA SER A 76 -2.20 5.31 -3.22
C SER A 76 -3.14 4.28 -3.87
N ARG A 77 -4.03 3.73 -3.06
CA ARG A 77 -5.05 2.77 -3.52
C ARG A 77 -6.43 3.26 -3.16
N GLN A 78 -7.32 3.23 -4.13
CA GLN A 78 -8.75 3.45 -3.92
C GLN A 78 -9.48 2.11 -3.99
N SER A 79 -10.70 2.06 -3.56
CA SER A 79 -11.54 0.86 -3.39
C SER A 79 -11.16 0.00 -2.18
N GLY A 80 -12.11 -0.83 -1.76
CA GLY A 80 -11.98 -1.60 -0.55
C GLY A 80 -11.81 -0.72 0.69
N MET A 81 -11.27 -1.29 1.74
CA MET A 81 -11.05 -0.56 3.00
C MET A 81 -9.92 0.50 2.90
N TRP A 82 -9.04 0.39 1.92
CA TRP A 82 -7.94 1.36 1.72
C TRP A 82 -8.42 2.74 1.29
N VAL A 83 -9.64 2.83 0.72
CA VAL A 83 -10.23 4.12 0.34
C VAL A 83 -10.48 5.02 1.57
N LEU A 84 -10.68 4.44 2.74
CA LEU A 84 -10.91 5.19 3.97
C LEU A 84 -9.73 6.10 4.32
N GLU A 85 -8.50 5.64 4.06
CA GLU A 85 -7.29 6.45 4.29
C GLU A 85 -7.19 7.67 3.37
N GLN A 86 -7.87 7.64 2.22
CA GLN A 86 -7.90 8.76 1.27
C GLN A 86 -8.81 9.91 1.75
N PHE A 87 -9.85 9.60 2.51
CA PHE A 87 -10.92 10.53 2.90
C PHE A 87 -10.98 10.77 4.40
N THR A 88 -10.13 10.12 5.20
CA THR A 88 -10.12 10.25 6.65
C THR A 88 -8.75 10.70 7.15
N ARG A 89 -8.75 11.29 8.33
CA ARG A 89 -7.54 11.64 9.07
C ARG A 89 -7.52 10.85 10.37
N TRP A 90 -6.50 10.05 10.55
CA TRP A 90 -6.28 9.35 11.81
C TRP A 90 -5.85 10.34 12.88
N GLN A 91 -6.45 10.23 14.06
CA GLN A 91 -6.08 10.98 15.23
C GLN A 91 -6.21 10.08 16.45
N SER A 92 -5.20 10.07 17.31
CA SER A 92 -5.28 9.48 18.63
C SER A 92 -5.43 10.58 19.68
N MET A 93 -6.24 10.31 20.69
CA MET A 93 -6.36 11.15 21.87
C MET A 93 -6.16 10.26 23.09
N ASN A 94 -5.25 10.66 23.95
CA ASN A 94 -5.10 10.07 25.27
C ASN A 94 -5.50 11.13 26.30
N TRP A 95 -6.40 10.77 27.20
CA TRP A 95 -6.86 11.64 28.25
C TRP A 95 -6.67 10.94 29.60
N ASP A 96 -5.71 11.41 30.37
CA ASP A 96 -5.41 10.87 31.67
C ASP A 96 -6.04 11.74 32.76
N TYR A 97 -6.79 11.10 33.64
CA TYR A 97 -7.43 11.73 34.81
C TYR A 97 -6.67 11.48 36.11
N ALA A 98 -5.56 10.76 36.05
CA ALA A 98 -4.83 10.37 37.27
C ALA A 98 -4.10 11.55 37.95
N GLY A 99 -3.94 12.69 37.27
CA GLY A 99 -3.19 13.84 37.76
C GLY A 99 -1.68 13.59 37.90
N THR A 100 -1.21 12.45 37.40
CA THR A 100 0.20 12.06 37.39
C THR A 100 0.59 11.59 36.00
N LEU A 101 1.77 11.95 35.54
CA LEU A 101 2.28 11.46 34.25
C LEU A 101 2.42 9.93 34.29
N GLN A 102 1.68 9.26 33.43
CA GLN A 102 1.81 7.83 33.24
C GLN A 102 3.21 7.54 32.70
N LYS A 103 3.98 6.72 33.41
CA LYS A 103 5.30 6.26 32.96
C LYS A 103 5.12 5.32 31.76
N ALA A 104 5.05 5.87 30.55
CA ALA A 104 5.05 5.10 29.34
C ALA A 104 6.49 4.75 28.98
N GLN A 105 6.88 3.50 29.18
CA GLN A 105 8.03 2.82 28.56
C GLN A 105 9.44 3.45 28.72
N MET A 106 9.63 4.48 29.52
CA MET A 106 10.95 4.98 29.83
C MET A 106 11.20 4.96 31.34
N ASP A 107 12.10 4.10 31.78
CA ASP A 107 12.66 4.07 33.14
C ASP A 107 13.54 5.31 33.41
N ASN A 108 13.05 6.50 33.15
CA ASN A 108 13.71 7.73 33.57
C ASN A 108 13.13 8.17 34.91
N LEU A 109 13.69 7.63 35.96
CA LEU A 109 13.44 8.02 37.36
C LEU A 109 13.69 9.53 37.64
N GLY A 110 14.17 10.30 36.67
CA GLY A 110 14.51 11.72 36.82
C GLY A 110 13.50 12.74 36.27
N MET A 111 12.42 12.30 35.61
CA MET A 111 11.42 13.20 35.00
C MET A 111 10.02 13.04 35.63
N LEU A 112 9.93 12.95 36.93
CA LEU A 112 8.64 13.16 37.60
C LEU A 112 8.40 14.67 37.72
N THR A 113 7.91 15.26 36.64
CA THR A 113 7.29 16.58 36.74
C THR A 113 5.93 16.36 37.36
N ASP A 114 5.76 16.78 38.59
CA ASP A 114 4.46 16.84 39.27
C ASP A 114 3.63 17.91 38.55
N LEU A 115 2.69 17.46 37.71
CA LEU A 115 1.81 18.37 36.95
C LEU A 115 0.90 19.19 37.87
N THR A 116 0.72 18.77 39.12
CA THR A 116 -0.04 19.56 40.12
C THR A 116 0.73 20.78 40.62
N ALA A 117 2.04 20.86 40.35
CA ALA A 117 2.87 22.01 40.68
C ALA A 117 2.82 23.11 39.61
N ASP A 118 2.19 22.86 38.45
CA ASP A 118 1.99 23.86 37.42
C ASP A 118 0.77 24.74 37.80
N PRO A 119 0.97 26.06 38.10
CA PRO A 119 -0.13 26.94 38.46
C PRO A 119 -1.15 27.16 37.35
N ASP A 120 -0.80 26.86 36.11
CA ASP A 120 -1.70 27.00 34.95
C ASP A 120 -2.46 25.70 34.65
N TYR A 121 -2.14 24.58 35.33
CA TYR A 121 -2.85 23.31 35.20
C TYR A 121 -4.10 23.34 36.08
N ARG A 122 -5.24 23.63 35.46
CA ARG A 122 -6.56 23.52 36.10
C ARG A 122 -7.31 22.35 35.46
N LEU A 123 -7.73 21.37 36.28
CA LEU A 123 -8.71 20.38 35.91
C LEU A 123 -10.09 21.00 35.67
#